data_20af141965aba100528391dcbfb08835
#
_entry.id   20af141965aba100528391dcbfb08835
#
_cell.length_a   1.000
_cell.length_b   1.000
_cell.length_c   1.000
_cell.angle_alpha   90.00
_cell.angle_beta   90.00
_cell.angle_gamma   90.00
#
_symmetry.space_group_name_H-M   'P 1'
#
loop_
_entity.id
_entity.type
_entity.pdbx_description
1 polymer ?
#
loop_
_entity_poly.entity_id
_entity_poly.type
_entity_poly.pdbx_seq_one_letter_code
_entity_poly.pdbx_strand_id
1 'polypeptide(L)'
;MEIHVYDIELSTRFRGITRRQGVLFEGPVGWAEWSPFPEYDDREAASWLRAAVEMATLGWPEPVRDEIPVNAIVPAIAPVAASERVRASGCLTAKVKVAERGQTLEEDVSRVAAVREELGPRGRLRVDANGGWSLDEAVVAIAELAQFDLEYAEQPCTSVEDLVELRSLLSRRGVAVPIAADESIRRVGDPLRVRDLGAADVAILKVQPLGGVRRCLELAEVLRMPVVVSSALETSVGLRAGVALAAALPELPYACGLETGSLLLDDVVTKPLRAQAGALSVTDLVVDPEALERTRAGDEMAGWWLERLHRVAALVPEWPQTTGMML
;
A
#
# COMPACT_ATOMS: atom_id res chain seq x y z
N MET A 1 -5.74 -27.88 1.42
CA MET A 1 -5.32 -26.47 1.18
C MET A 1 -3.81 -26.49 1.10
N GLU A 2 -3.25 -26.08 -0.02
CA GLU A 2 -1.81 -25.90 -0.16
C GLU A 2 -1.40 -24.59 0.53
N ILE A 3 -0.33 -24.62 1.33
CA ILE A 3 0.19 -23.45 2.04
C ILE A 3 1.66 -23.28 1.68
N HIS A 4 2.04 -22.08 1.34
CA HIS A 4 3.40 -21.70 0.97
C HIS A 4 3.83 -20.45 1.73
N VAL A 5 5.00 -20.50 2.38
CA VAL A 5 5.62 -19.32 3.02
C VAL A 5 6.71 -18.81 2.10
N TYR A 6 6.60 -17.54 1.71
CA TYR A 6 7.58 -16.92 0.83
C TYR A 6 8.49 -15.95 1.57
N ASP A 7 9.70 -15.74 1.03
CA ASP A 7 10.69 -14.77 1.47
C ASP A 7 11.41 -14.18 0.26
N ILE A 8 10.99 -12.98 -0.14
CA ILE A 8 11.46 -12.31 -1.37
C ILE A 8 12.30 -11.08 -1.00
N GLU A 9 13.47 -10.95 -1.62
CA GLU A 9 14.35 -9.80 -1.46
C GLU A 9 13.79 -8.56 -2.18
N LEU A 10 14.04 -7.37 -1.62
CA LEU A 10 13.68 -6.10 -2.23
C LEU A 10 14.88 -5.50 -2.98
N SER A 11 14.60 -4.84 -4.10
CA SER A 11 15.59 -4.11 -4.89
C SER A 11 16.24 -2.93 -4.14
N THR A 12 15.58 -2.44 -3.11
CA THR A 12 16.07 -1.39 -2.21
C THR A 12 15.34 -1.48 -0.86
N ARG A 13 15.95 -0.91 0.19
CA ARG A 13 15.26 -0.80 1.48
C ARG A 13 14.00 0.04 1.33
N PHE A 14 12.89 -0.49 1.81
CA PHE A 14 11.59 0.19 1.76
C PHE A 14 10.84 -0.04 3.04
N ARG A 15 10.31 1.00 3.67
CA ARG A 15 9.62 0.93 4.96
C ARG A 15 10.43 0.18 6.04
N GLY A 16 11.73 0.36 6.04
CA GLY A 16 12.64 -0.24 7.02
C GLY A 16 13.02 -1.71 6.76
N ILE A 17 12.42 -2.38 5.78
CA ILE A 17 12.72 -3.79 5.44
C ILE A 17 13.49 -3.92 4.13
N THR A 18 14.21 -5.04 3.98
CA THR A 18 14.95 -5.43 2.77
C THR A 18 14.45 -6.75 2.18
N ARG A 19 13.56 -7.42 2.87
CA ARG A 19 12.89 -8.65 2.44
C ARG A 19 11.41 -8.59 2.74
N ARG A 20 10.59 -9.18 1.87
CA ARG A 20 9.14 -9.28 2.03
C ARG A 20 8.75 -10.73 2.24
N GLN A 21 8.03 -10.98 3.31
CA GLN A 21 7.62 -12.32 3.72
C GLN A 21 6.11 -12.36 3.92
N GLY A 22 5.54 -13.56 3.80
CA GLY A 22 4.13 -13.82 4.01
C GLY A 22 3.77 -15.25 3.70
N VAL A 23 2.49 -15.53 3.77
CA VAL A 23 1.88 -16.83 3.52
C VAL A 23 0.94 -16.74 2.33
N LEU A 24 1.10 -17.66 1.40
CA LEU A 24 0.15 -17.92 0.32
C LEU A 24 -0.62 -19.21 0.65
N PHE A 25 -1.88 -19.26 0.28
CA PHE A 25 -2.67 -20.47 0.34
C PHE A 25 -3.72 -20.51 -0.76
N GLU A 26 -4.01 -21.73 -1.22
CA GLU A 26 -5.01 -21.96 -2.24
C GLU A 26 -6.36 -22.29 -1.60
N GLY A 27 -7.40 -21.56 -2.01
CA GLY A 27 -8.78 -21.78 -1.62
C GLY A 27 -9.67 -22.16 -2.79
N PRO A 28 -11.00 -22.28 -2.56
CA PRO A 28 -11.95 -22.72 -3.57
C PRO A 28 -12.01 -21.88 -4.86
N VAL A 29 -11.68 -20.59 -4.76
CA VAL A 29 -11.77 -19.65 -5.91
C VAL A 29 -10.40 -19.17 -6.38
N GLY A 30 -9.32 -19.57 -5.72
CA GLY A 30 -7.95 -19.27 -6.15
C GLY A 30 -7.00 -19.02 -4.98
N TRP A 31 -5.82 -18.55 -5.33
CA TRP A 31 -4.76 -18.22 -4.39
C TRP A 31 -5.02 -16.92 -3.65
N ALA A 32 -4.63 -16.89 -2.39
CA ALA A 32 -4.69 -15.74 -1.50
C ALA A 32 -3.35 -15.48 -0.82
N GLU A 33 -3.14 -14.25 -0.40
CA GLU A 33 -1.95 -13.82 0.33
C GLU A 33 -2.32 -13.25 1.70
N TRP A 34 -1.63 -13.74 2.73
CA TRP A 34 -1.62 -13.18 4.07
C TRP A 34 -0.21 -12.74 4.45
N SER A 35 0.02 -11.42 4.47
CA SER A 35 1.37 -10.90 4.63
C SER A 35 1.43 -9.65 5.54
N PRO A 36 0.87 -9.71 6.77
CA PRO A 36 1.00 -8.61 7.72
C PRO A 36 2.47 -8.39 8.07
N PHE A 37 2.86 -7.12 8.27
CA PHE A 37 4.23 -6.84 8.69
C PHE A 37 4.53 -7.49 10.06
N PRO A 38 5.80 -7.90 10.30
CA PRO A 38 6.17 -8.61 11.54
C PRO A 38 5.88 -7.83 12.83
N GLU A 39 5.94 -6.50 12.77
CA GLU A 39 5.70 -5.61 13.92
C GLU A 39 4.21 -5.50 14.33
N TYR A 40 3.28 -5.99 13.51
CA TYR A 40 1.86 -5.97 13.84
C TYR A 40 1.51 -7.13 14.78
N ASP A 41 0.68 -6.84 15.77
CA ASP A 41 0.17 -7.87 16.67
C ASP A 41 -0.84 -8.82 15.99
N ASP A 42 -1.22 -9.88 16.69
CA ASP A 42 -2.12 -10.90 16.13
C ASP A 42 -3.55 -10.34 15.86
N ARG A 43 -3.98 -9.27 16.55
CA ARG A 43 -5.29 -8.62 16.31
C ARG A 43 -5.27 -7.77 15.05
N GLU A 44 -4.20 -6.99 14.84
CA GLU A 44 -4.00 -6.26 13.59
C GLU A 44 -3.88 -7.24 12.41
N ALA A 45 -3.10 -8.33 12.58
CA ALA A 45 -2.92 -9.37 11.58
C ALA A 45 -4.20 -10.14 11.24
N ALA A 46 -5.18 -10.20 12.13
CA ALA A 46 -6.47 -10.85 11.89
C ALA A 46 -7.28 -10.17 10.78
N SER A 47 -7.23 -8.84 10.64
CA SER A 47 -7.88 -8.13 9.53
C SER A 47 -7.27 -8.55 8.18
N TRP A 48 -5.95 -8.70 8.12
CA TRP A 48 -5.24 -9.18 6.93
C TRP A 48 -5.66 -10.62 6.57
N LEU A 49 -5.87 -11.48 7.59
CA LEU A 49 -6.31 -12.84 7.35
C LEU A 49 -7.76 -12.90 6.84
N ARG A 50 -8.66 -12.02 7.33
CA ARG A 50 -10.02 -11.90 6.75
C ARG A 50 -9.97 -11.53 5.28
N ALA A 51 -9.11 -10.58 4.90
CA ALA A 51 -8.91 -10.23 3.50
C ALA A 51 -8.40 -11.42 2.67
N ALA A 52 -7.46 -12.19 3.18
CA ALA A 52 -6.94 -13.37 2.52
C ALA A 52 -8.02 -14.47 2.39
N VAL A 53 -8.86 -14.67 3.41
CA VAL A 53 -10.01 -15.59 3.34
C VAL A 53 -11.00 -15.14 2.28
N GLU A 54 -11.31 -13.83 2.20
CA GLU A 54 -12.17 -13.29 1.14
C GLU A 54 -11.59 -13.60 -0.25
N MET A 55 -10.29 -13.33 -0.47
CA MET A 55 -9.61 -13.65 -1.73
C MET A 55 -9.75 -15.13 -2.12
N ALA A 56 -9.59 -16.02 -1.15
CA ALA A 56 -9.60 -17.47 -1.37
C ALA A 56 -11.00 -18.06 -1.60
N THR A 57 -12.08 -17.35 -1.17
CA THR A 57 -13.42 -17.97 -1.06
C THR A 57 -14.53 -17.26 -1.82
N LEU A 58 -14.43 -15.96 -2.08
CA LEU A 58 -15.55 -15.17 -2.58
C LEU A 58 -15.38 -14.64 -4.02
N GLY A 59 -14.18 -14.74 -4.60
CA GLY A 59 -13.89 -14.13 -5.88
C GLY A 59 -13.96 -12.58 -5.85
N TRP A 60 -13.78 -11.95 -7.00
CA TRP A 60 -13.71 -10.50 -7.12
C TRP A 60 -15.07 -9.87 -7.40
N PRO A 61 -15.33 -8.64 -6.93
CA PRO A 61 -16.46 -7.84 -7.41
C PRO A 61 -16.35 -7.58 -8.91
N GLU A 62 -17.50 -7.33 -9.54
CA GLU A 62 -17.56 -7.00 -10.97
C GLU A 62 -16.76 -5.72 -11.28
N PRO A 63 -15.81 -5.74 -12.19
CA PRO A 63 -15.04 -4.57 -12.55
C PRO A 63 -15.85 -3.61 -13.44
N VAL A 64 -15.66 -2.31 -13.26
CA VAL A 64 -16.22 -1.25 -14.12
C VAL A 64 -15.15 -0.63 -15.03
N ARG A 65 -13.91 -1.13 -14.98
CA ARG A 65 -12.78 -0.75 -15.83
C ARG A 65 -11.77 -1.88 -15.97
N ASP A 66 -11.02 -1.89 -17.06
CA ASP A 66 -10.05 -2.94 -17.40
C ASP A 66 -8.59 -2.53 -17.13
N GLU A 67 -8.35 -1.24 -16.90
CA GLU A 67 -7.03 -0.69 -16.61
C GLU A 67 -7.07 0.23 -15.40
N ILE A 68 -6.04 0.13 -14.55
CA ILE A 68 -5.89 0.90 -13.33
C ILE A 68 -4.67 1.81 -13.46
N PRO A 69 -4.83 3.13 -13.53
CA PRO A 69 -3.70 4.04 -13.52
C PRO A 69 -2.96 3.93 -12.18
N VAL A 70 -1.63 3.87 -12.23
CA VAL A 70 -0.80 3.73 -11.03
C VAL A 70 0.28 4.82 -10.96
N ASN A 71 0.77 5.05 -9.74
CA ASN A 71 1.89 5.94 -9.53
C ASN A 71 3.21 5.16 -9.38
N ALA A 72 4.29 5.74 -9.89
CA ALA A 72 5.64 5.29 -9.55
C ALA A 72 5.87 5.39 -8.04
N ILE A 73 6.51 4.39 -7.46
CA ILE A 73 6.94 4.39 -6.05
C ILE A 73 8.41 4.80 -6.02
N VAL A 74 8.70 5.93 -5.36
CA VAL A 74 10.06 6.46 -5.22
C VAL A 74 10.48 6.34 -3.75
N PRO A 75 11.33 5.36 -3.40
CA PRO A 75 11.91 5.24 -2.06
C PRO A 75 12.78 6.44 -1.68
N ALA A 76 13.25 6.48 -0.43
CA ALA A 76 14.17 7.52 0.06
C ALA A 76 15.61 7.29 -0.46
N ILE A 77 15.79 7.44 -1.78
CA ILE A 77 17.02 7.25 -2.53
C ILE A 77 17.56 8.59 -3.07
N ALA A 78 18.77 8.57 -3.62
CA ALA A 78 19.40 9.77 -4.19
C ALA A 78 18.56 10.37 -5.35
N PRO A 79 18.59 11.70 -5.55
CA PRO A 79 17.76 12.41 -6.54
C PRO A 79 17.87 11.85 -7.97
N VAL A 80 19.09 11.52 -8.42
CA VAL A 80 19.32 10.94 -9.77
C VAL A 80 18.62 9.59 -9.91
N ALA A 81 18.79 8.70 -8.93
CA ALA A 81 18.13 7.40 -8.95
C ALA A 81 16.59 7.51 -8.86
N ALA A 82 16.08 8.52 -8.14
CA ALA A 82 14.66 8.83 -8.05
C ALA A 82 14.08 9.24 -9.43
N SER A 83 14.74 10.13 -10.14
CA SER A 83 14.40 10.54 -11.50
C SER A 83 14.43 9.36 -12.50
N GLU A 84 15.51 8.57 -12.49
CA GLU A 84 15.63 7.38 -13.34
C GLU A 84 14.50 6.37 -13.09
N ARG A 85 14.12 6.17 -11.82
CA ARG A 85 13.02 5.27 -11.46
C ARG A 85 11.68 5.74 -11.99
N VAL A 86 11.39 7.04 -11.90
CA VAL A 86 10.17 7.62 -12.47
C VAL A 86 10.15 7.43 -13.98
N ARG A 87 11.24 7.75 -14.66
CA ARG A 87 11.38 7.56 -16.12
C ARG A 87 11.15 6.12 -16.54
N ALA A 88 11.77 5.17 -15.84
CA ALA A 88 11.65 3.74 -16.13
C ALA A 88 10.24 3.20 -15.91
N SER A 89 9.46 3.75 -14.98
CA SER A 89 8.09 3.32 -14.69
C SER A 89 7.08 3.67 -15.78
N GLY A 90 7.33 4.71 -16.57
CA GLY A 90 6.36 5.27 -17.53
C GLY A 90 5.11 5.89 -16.88
N CYS A 91 5.07 6.03 -15.55
CA CYS A 91 3.94 6.60 -14.83
C CYS A 91 3.89 8.13 -14.97
N LEU A 92 2.69 8.68 -15.08
CA LEU A 92 2.44 10.12 -15.07
C LEU A 92 2.26 10.70 -13.66
N THR A 93 2.23 9.83 -12.66
CA THR A 93 2.15 10.18 -11.24
C THR A 93 3.29 9.52 -10.50
N ALA A 94 3.93 10.21 -9.57
CA ALA A 94 4.94 9.64 -8.68
C ALA A 94 4.63 9.97 -7.21
N LYS A 95 4.84 8.98 -6.33
CA LYS A 95 4.78 9.12 -4.87
C LYS A 95 6.18 8.95 -4.29
N VAL A 96 6.70 10.01 -3.66
CA VAL A 96 8.06 10.10 -3.15
C VAL A 96 8.05 9.92 -1.64
N LYS A 97 8.84 9.00 -1.14
CA LYS A 97 9.09 8.84 0.30
C LYS A 97 9.91 9.99 0.82
N VAL A 98 9.41 10.60 1.92
CA VAL A 98 10.02 11.70 2.66
C VAL A 98 10.05 11.36 4.15
N ALA A 99 10.71 12.18 4.96
CA ALA A 99 10.81 11.96 6.41
C ALA A 99 11.47 10.62 6.80
N GLU A 100 12.30 10.05 5.92
CA GLU A 100 13.01 8.81 6.25
C GLU A 100 14.01 9.07 7.38
N ARG A 101 14.01 8.16 8.35
CA ARG A 101 14.87 8.30 9.53
C ARG A 101 16.35 8.45 9.16
N GLY A 102 16.97 9.52 9.59
CA GLY A 102 18.37 9.84 9.32
C GLY A 102 18.59 10.67 8.05
N GLN A 103 17.52 11.04 7.35
CA GLN A 103 17.57 12.01 6.25
C GLN A 103 17.08 13.39 6.70
N THR A 104 17.49 14.43 5.97
CA THR A 104 17.14 15.83 6.24
C THR A 104 16.04 16.30 5.28
N LEU A 105 15.36 17.39 5.61
CA LEU A 105 14.41 18.04 4.73
C LEU A 105 15.06 18.48 3.41
N GLU A 106 16.32 18.91 3.43
CA GLU A 106 17.06 19.31 2.23
C GLU A 106 17.24 18.15 1.25
N GLU A 107 17.51 16.92 1.77
CA GLU A 107 17.58 15.70 0.97
C GLU A 107 16.22 15.35 0.37
N ASP A 108 15.13 15.50 1.13
CA ASP A 108 13.77 15.30 0.65
C ASP A 108 13.41 16.30 -0.45
N VAL A 109 13.68 17.59 -0.25
CA VAL A 109 13.46 18.67 -1.24
C VAL A 109 14.24 18.37 -2.52
N SER A 110 15.50 17.98 -2.41
CA SER A 110 16.34 17.66 -3.57
C SER A 110 15.79 16.47 -4.37
N ARG A 111 15.31 15.43 -3.67
CA ARG A 111 14.69 14.24 -4.29
C ARG A 111 13.37 14.61 -4.98
N VAL A 112 12.52 15.36 -4.30
CA VAL A 112 11.21 15.80 -4.84
C VAL A 112 11.40 16.74 -6.05
N ALA A 113 12.39 17.63 -6.02
CA ALA A 113 12.74 18.49 -7.15
C ALA A 113 13.13 17.69 -8.40
N ALA A 114 14.01 16.67 -8.23
CA ALA A 114 14.43 15.80 -9.34
C ALA A 114 13.26 15.01 -9.93
N VAL A 115 12.33 14.54 -9.08
CA VAL A 115 11.12 13.83 -9.54
C VAL A 115 10.17 14.80 -10.25
N ARG A 116 10.00 16.03 -9.76
CA ARG A 116 9.17 17.04 -10.43
C ARG A 116 9.72 17.39 -11.81
N GLU A 117 11.05 17.55 -11.92
CA GLU A 117 11.70 17.81 -13.20
C GLU A 117 11.44 16.68 -14.22
N GLU A 118 11.59 15.42 -13.80
CA GLU A 118 11.35 14.24 -14.64
C GLU A 118 9.89 14.12 -15.08
N LEU A 119 8.94 14.33 -14.18
CA LEU A 119 7.49 14.28 -14.46
C LEU A 119 7.05 15.42 -15.40
N GLY A 120 7.77 16.53 -15.37
CA GLY A 120 7.38 17.74 -16.09
C GLY A 120 6.07 18.36 -15.54
N PRO A 121 5.57 19.44 -16.18
CA PRO A 121 4.47 20.25 -15.62
C PRO A 121 3.10 19.55 -15.65
N ARG A 122 2.93 18.50 -16.42
CA ARG A 122 1.66 17.74 -16.50
C ARG A 122 1.61 16.54 -15.57
N GLY A 123 2.75 16.12 -15.02
CA GLY A 123 2.81 15.00 -14.11
C GLY A 123 2.24 15.34 -12.72
N ARG A 124 1.78 14.34 -12.00
CA ARG A 124 1.26 14.47 -10.63
C ARG A 124 2.30 14.00 -9.62
N LEU A 125 2.50 14.77 -8.57
CA LEU A 125 3.53 14.51 -7.57
C LEU A 125 2.90 14.43 -6.19
N ARG A 126 3.26 13.40 -5.44
CA ARG A 126 2.84 13.14 -4.07
C ARG A 126 4.04 12.90 -3.19
N VAL A 127 3.92 13.23 -1.92
CA VAL A 127 4.89 12.84 -0.90
C VAL A 127 4.22 11.96 0.15
N ASP A 128 4.99 11.04 0.75
CA ASP A 128 4.49 10.13 1.78
C ASP A 128 5.52 10.08 2.92
N ALA A 129 5.12 10.62 4.06
CA ALA A 129 5.95 10.73 5.26
C ALA A 129 5.78 9.56 6.24
N ASN A 130 4.78 8.69 6.05
CA ASN A 130 4.45 7.57 6.95
C ASN A 130 4.38 7.96 8.45
N GLY A 131 3.91 9.19 8.74
CA GLY A 131 3.85 9.73 10.09
C GLY A 131 5.21 10.14 10.66
N GLY A 132 6.22 10.33 9.83
CA GLY A 132 7.60 10.57 10.25
C GLY A 132 7.88 11.97 10.78
N TRP A 133 6.99 12.94 10.56
CA TRP A 133 7.14 14.29 11.08
C TRP A 133 6.31 14.53 12.35
N SER A 134 6.87 15.32 13.27
CA SER A 134 6.08 16.04 14.27
C SER A 134 5.21 17.11 13.57
N LEU A 135 4.25 17.69 14.30
CA LEU A 135 3.38 18.75 13.76
C LEU A 135 4.18 19.95 13.23
N ASP A 136 5.16 20.41 14.01
CA ASP A 136 5.99 21.57 13.62
C ASP A 136 6.85 21.28 12.39
N GLU A 137 7.47 20.09 12.34
CA GLU A 137 8.24 19.64 11.17
C GLU A 137 7.35 19.50 9.93
N ALA A 138 6.15 18.94 10.06
CA ALA A 138 5.20 18.79 8.96
C ALA A 138 4.78 20.13 8.35
N VAL A 139 4.52 21.14 9.21
CA VAL A 139 4.18 22.50 8.77
C VAL A 139 5.31 23.12 7.93
N VAL A 140 6.56 22.94 8.38
CA VAL A 140 7.74 23.48 7.66
C VAL A 140 7.98 22.71 6.37
N ALA A 141 7.98 21.38 6.45
CA ALA A 141 8.27 20.51 5.31
C ALA A 141 7.24 20.67 4.19
N ILE A 142 5.93 20.67 4.52
CA ILE A 142 4.89 20.81 3.49
C ILE A 142 4.90 22.20 2.88
N ALA A 143 5.16 23.25 3.67
CA ALA A 143 5.29 24.62 3.13
C ALA A 143 6.46 24.73 2.14
N GLU A 144 7.59 24.08 2.43
CA GLU A 144 8.76 24.04 1.54
C GLU A 144 8.47 23.20 0.28
N LEU A 145 7.81 22.04 0.44
CA LEU A 145 7.50 21.13 -0.66
C LEU A 145 6.34 21.61 -1.55
N ALA A 146 5.52 22.55 -1.08
CA ALA A 146 4.37 23.09 -1.84
C ALA A 146 4.78 23.74 -3.16
N GLN A 147 6.01 24.26 -3.27
CA GLN A 147 6.55 24.83 -4.52
C GLN A 147 6.59 23.84 -5.69
N PHE A 148 6.52 22.53 -5.40
CA PHE A 148 6.56 21.46 -6.39
C PHE A 148 5.16 21.02 -6.85
N ASP A 149 4.10 21.78 -6.57
CA ASP A 149 2.71 21.48 -6.97
C ASP A 149 2.28 20.07 -6.58
N LEU A 150 2.26 19.79 -5.27
CA LEU A 150 1.89 18.50 -4.73
C LEU A 150 0.40 18.21 -4.92
N GLU A 151 0.06 17.03 -5.43
CA GLU A 151 -1.31 16.52 -5.51
C GLU A 151 -1.87 16.25 -4.10
N TYR A 152 -1.03 15.71 -3.20
CA TYR A 152 -1.26 15.62 -1.76
C TYR A 152 0.01 15.25 -0.98
N ALA A 153 -0.03 15.45 0.35
CA ALA A 153 0.93 14.90 1.30
C ALA A 153 0.26 13.77 2.10
N GLU A 154 0.81 12.53 2.02
CA GLU A 154 0.27 11.35 2.67
C GLU A 154 0.85 11.20 4.06
N GLN A 155 -0.02 11.03 5.06
CA GLN A 155 0.26 10.77 6.46
C GLN A 155 1.46 11.56 7.00
N PRO A 156 1.39 12.91 7.03
CA PRO A 156 2.49 13.74 7.53
C PRO A 156 2.85 13.45 8.98
N CYS A 157 1.83 13.34 9.85
CA CYS A 157 1.95 13.12 11.28
C CYS A 157 1.30 11.80 11.72
N THR A 158 1.68 11.28 12.87
CA THR A 158 1.19 10.00 13.38
C THR A 158 -0.26 10.07 13.88
N SER A 159 -0.65 11.14 14.61
CA SER A 159 -1.98 11.23 15.23
C SER A 159 -3.01 11.90 14.33
N VAL A 160 -4.28 11.53 14.50
CA VAL A 160 -5.41 12.16 13.79
C VAL A 160 -5.55 13.62 14.23
N GLU A 161 -5.32 13.92 15.49
CA GLU A 161 -5.36 15.26 16.06
C GLU A 161 -4.33 16.18 15.41
N ASP A 162 -3.10 15.71 15.23
CA ASP A 162 -2.04 16.47 14.55
C ASP A 162 -2.39 16.73 13.08
N LEU A 163 -3.05 15.79 12.39
CA LEU A 163 -3.52 16.02 11.03
C LEU A 163 -4.58 17.12 10.96
N VAL A 164 -5.51 17.17 11.90
CA VAL A 164 -6.52 18.23 12.00
C VAL A 164 -5.85 19.59 12.23
N GLU A 165 -4.92 19.66 13.20
CA GLU A 165 -4.20 20.90 13.52
C GLU A 165 -3.30 21.34 12.35
N LEU A 166 -2.60 20.40 11.71
CA LEU A 166 -1.77 20.64 10.54
C LEU A 166 -2.56 21.31 9.40
N ARG A 167 -3.73 20.78 9.05
CA ARG A 167 -4.60 21.36 8.01
C ARG A 167 -4.99 22.79 8.35
N SER A 168 -5.31 23.06 9.62
CA SER A 168 -5.61 24.41 10.11
C SER A 168 -4.41 25.34 10.00
N LEU A 169 -3.21 24.88 10.37
CA LEU A 169 -1.97 25.65 10.31
C LEU A 169 -1.56 25.96 8.86
N LEU A 170 -1.65 24.99 7.96
CA LEU A 170 -1.35 25.17 6.52
C LEU A 170 -2.32 26.18 5.89
N SER A 171 -3.62 26.05 6.18
CA SER A 171 -4.64 26.99 5.69
C SER A 171 -4.37 28.43 6.13
N ARG A 172 -4.02 28.64 7.43
CA ARG A 172 -3.65 29.98 7.95
C ARG A 172 -2.40 30.58 7.28
N ARG A 173 -1.51 29.73 6.78
CA ARG A 173 -0.29 30.13 6.04
C ARG A 173 -0.51 30.27 4.53
N GLY A 174 -1.72 30.00 4.04
CA GLY A 174 -2.02 30.02 2.61
C GLY A 174 -1.40 28.87 1.81
N VAL A 175 -1.03 27.78 2.49
CA VAL A 175 -0.48 26.57 1.85
C VAL A 175 -1.63 25.63 1.49
N ALA A 176 -1.90 25.45 0.20
CA ALA A 176 -3.03 24.69 -0.32
C ALA A 176 -2.61 23.27 -0.77
N VAL A 177 -1.96 22.51 0.11
CA VAL A 177 -1.60 21.12 -0.14
C VAL A 177 -2.62 20.21 0.55
N PRO A 178 -3.35 19.35 -0.20
CA PRO A 178 -4.27 18.38 0.38
C PRO A 178 -3.54 17.35 1.26
N ILE A 179 -4.19 16.87 2.30
CA ILE A 179 -3.66 15.85 3.21
C ILE A 179 -4.36 14.51 2.93
N ALA A 180 -3.59 13.45 2.74
CA ALA A 180 -4.10 12.09 2.64
C ALA A 180 -3.80 11.29 3.91
N ALA A 181 -4.77 10.50 4.37
CA ALA A 181 -4.62 9.63 5.55
C ALA A 181 -4.44 8.16 5.12
N ASP A 182 -3.36 7.51 5.56
CA ASP A 182 -3.07 6.08 5.38
C ASP A 182 -3.10 5.34 6.73
N GLU A 183 -2.07 5.53 7.57
CA GLU A 183 -1.97 4.87 8.86
C GLU A 183 -3.15 5.20 9.78
N SER A 184 -3.65 6.42 9.72
CA SER A 184 -4.81 6.87 10.49
C SER A 184 -6.12 6.18 10.07
N ILE A 185 -6.20 5.63 8.85
CA ILE A 185 -7.35 4.84 8.38
C ILE A 185 -7.24 3.38 8.88
N ARG A 186 -6.06 2.76 8.75
CA ARG A 186 -5.89 1.31 8.94
C ARG A 186 -5.47 0.88 10.34
N ARG A 187 -4.78 1.73 11.11
CA ARG A 187 -4.22 1.36 12.43
C ARG A 187 -5.04 1.87 13.60
N VAL A 188 -5.72 2.98 13.48
CA VAL A 188 -6.44 3.62 14.59
C VAL A 188 -7.88 3.08 14.73
N GLY A 189 -8.26 2.13 13.89
CA GLY A 189 -9.48 1.33 14.05
C GLY A 189 -10.79 2.05 13.73
N ASP A 190 -10.78 3.35 13.47
CA ASP A 190 -11.98 4.11 13.11
C ASP A 190 -11.72 5.06 11.93
N PRO A 191 -11.85 4.57 10.70
CA PRO A 191 -11.76 5.42 9.51
C PRO A 191 -12.81 6.55 9.50
N LEU A 192 -13.94 6.39 10.19
CA LEU A 192 -14.96 7.43 10.29
C LEU A 192 -14.47 8.61 11.13
N ARG A 193 -13.61 8.40 12.11
CA ARG A 193 -13.03 9.46 12.92
C ARG A 193 -12.20 10.45 12.08
N VAL A 194 -11.46 9.96 11.09
CA VAL A 194 -10.71 10.81 10.14
C VAL A 194 -11.69 11.73 9.38
N ARG A 195 -12.79 11.18 8.90
CA ARG A 195 -13.85 11.93 8.22
C ARG A 195 -14.53 12.95 9.16
N ASP A 196 -14.97 12.48 10.32
CA ASP A 196 -15.81 13.28 11.24
C ASP A 196 -15.04 14.47 11.85
N LEU A 197 -13.73 14.31 12.04
CA LEU A 197 -12.84 15.38 12.48
C LEU A 197 -12.31 16.23 11.32
N GLY A 198 -12.57 15.87 10.07
CA GLY A 198 -12.00 16.54 8.90
C GLY A 198 -10.48 16.49 8.87
N ALA A 199 -9.89 15.36 9.29
CA ALA A 199 -8.44 15.22 9.42
C ALA A 199 -7.70 15.06 8.09
N ALA A 200 -8.40 14.67 7.01
CA ALA A 200 -7.81 14.47 5.69
C ALA A 200 -8.79 14.88 4.57
N ASP A 201 -8.23 15.12 3.39
CA ASP A 201 -8.96 15.40 2.15
C ASP A 201 -9.09 14.14 1.28
N VAL A 202 -8.20 13.16 1.48
CA VAL A 202 -8.11 11.91 0.72
C VAL A 202 -7.90 10.74 1.69
N ALA A 203 -8.58 9.61 1.45
CA ALA A 203 -8.38 8.38 2.21
C ALA A 203 -7.59 7.35 1.39
N ILE A 204 -6.54 6.78 1.99
CA ILE A 204 -5.77 5.69 1.38
C ILE A 204 -6.35 4.36 1.86
N LEU A 205 -6.85 3.56 0.93
CA LEU A 205 -7.42 2.25 1.23
C LEU A 205 -6.46 1.13 0.81
N LYS A 206 -6.17 0.22 1.74
CA LYS A 206 -5.36 -0.98 1.51
C LYS A 206 -6.16 -2.22 1.89
N VAL A 207 -6.31 -3.15 0.96
CA VAL A 207 -7.23 -4.28 1.09
C VAL A 207 -6.92 -5.16 2.28
N GLN A 208 -5.66 -5.61 2.43
CA GLN A 208 -5.31 -6.53 3.50
C GLN A 208 -5.48 -5.93 4.91
N PRO A 209 -4.92 -4.74 5.22
CA PRO A 209 -5.12 -4.13 6.55
C PRO A 209 -6.58 -3.86 6.90
N LEU A 210 -7.41 -3.55 5.90
CA LEU A 210 -8.82 -3.18 6.10
C LEU A 210 -9.79 -4.37 6.09
N GLY A 211 -9.30 -5.59 5.81
CA GLY A 211 -10.08 -6.81 5.97
C GLY A 211 -10.84 -7.28 4.73
N GLY A 212 -10.48 -6.80 3.53
CA GLY A 212 -11.01 -7.33 2.27
C GLY A 212 -11.49 -6.25 1.29
N VAL A 213 -11.73 -6.66 0.05
CA VAL A 213 -12.18 -5.77 -1.05
C VAL A 213 -13.56 -5.20 -0.75
N ARG A 214 -14.50 -6.06 -0.33
CA ARG A 214 -15.87 -5.63 -0.03
C ARG A 214 -15.93 -4.65 1.12
N ARG A 215 -15.12 -4.89 2.15
CA ARG A 215 -14.99 -3.96 3.28
C ARG A 215 -14.43 -2.60 2.84
N CYS A 216 -13.47 -2.58 1.93
CA CYS A 216 -12.94 -1.33 1.37
C CYS A 216 -13.99 -0.58 0.53
N LEU A 217 -14.82 -1.28 -0.25
CA LEU A 217 -15.93 -0.67 -1.00
C LEU A 217 -16.94 -0.02 -0.06
N GLU A 218 -17.38 -0.72 1.01
CA GLU A 218 -18.25 -0.16 2.05
C GLU A 218 -17.64 1.10 2.69
N LEU A 219 -16.34 1.06 3.01
CA LEU A 219 -15.65 2.21 3.57
C LEU A 219 -15.59 3.39 2.61
N ALA A 220 -15.35 3.15 1.31
CA ALA A 220 -15.34 4.20 0.30
C ALA A 220 -16.70 4.94 0.24
N GLU A 221 -17.82 4.21 0.31
CA GLU A 221 -19.17 4.80 0.35
C GLU A 221 -19.40 5.63 1.61
N VAL A 222 -19.02 5.09 2.77
CA VAL A 222 -19.28 5.71 4.08
C VAL A 222 -18.38 6.92 4.31
N LEU A 223 -17.13 6.90 3.87
CA LEU A 223 -16.18 8.00 4.06
C LEU A 223 -16.59 9.27 3.33
N ARG A 224 -17.26 9.17 2.18
CA ARG A 224 -17.74 10.32 1.38
C ARG A 224 -16.62 11.32 1.06
N MET A 225 -15.41 10.82 0.86
CA MET A 225 -14.25 11.59 0.41
C MET A 225 -13.55 10.82 -0.70
N PRO A 226 -12.74 11.47 -1.53
CA PRO A 226 -11.94 10.80 -2.53
C PRO A 226 -11.07 9.71 -1.91
N VAL A 227 -10.99 8.55 -2.56
CA VAL A 227 -10.17 7.42 -2.12
C VAL A 227 -9.06 7.12 -3.12
N VAL A 228 -7.94 6.65 -2.60
CA VAL A 228 -6.82 6.11 -3.38
C VAL A 228 -6.59 4.67 -2.92
N VAL A 229 -6.64 3.73 -3.85
CA VAL A 229 -6.26 2.35 -3.55
C VAL A 229 -4.73 2.24 -3.53
N SER A 230 -4.20 1.66 -2.48
CA SER A 230 -2.77 1.45 -2.33
C SER A 230 -2.48 0.01 -1.86
N SER A 231 -1.22 -0.37 -1.87
CA SER A 231 -0.75 -1.68 -1.47
C SER A 231 0.07 -1.62 -0.19
N ALA A 232 0.28 -2.80 0.40
CA ALA A 232 1.17 -3.01 1.54
C ALA A 232 2.39 -3.87 1.15
N LEU A 233 2.88 -3.68 -0.09
CA LEU A 233 4.07 -4.38 -0.63
C LEU A 233 3.82 -5.89 -0.81
N GLU A 234 2.66 -6.27 -1.30
CA GLU A 234 2.28 -7.64 -1.58
C GLU A 234 2.98 -8.20 -2.84
N THR A 235 2.99 -9.53 -2.96
CA THR A 235 3.24 -10.20 -4.24
C THR A 235 2.10 -9.91 -5.22
N SER A 236 2.22 -10.33 -6.47
CA SER A 236 1.12 -10.17 -7.44
C SER A 236 -0.19 -10.80 -6.96
N VAL A 237 -0.15 -11.86 -6.14
CA VAL A 237 -1.35 -12.49 -5.57
C VAL A 237 -2.12 -11.52 -4.67
N GLY A 238 -1.45 -10.92 -3.69
CA GLY A 238 -2.10 -9.93 -2.80
C GLY A 238 -2.42 -8.63 -3.53
N LEU A 239 -1.53 -8.19 -4.43
CA LEU A 239 -1.70 -6.97 -5.21
C LEU A 239 -2.96 -7.03 -6.12
N ARG A 240 -3.33 -8.24 -6.61
CA ARG A 240 -4.56 -8.49 -7.39
C ARG A 240 -5.83 -8.04 -6.65
N ALA A 241 -5.85 -8.13 -5.32
CA ALA A 241 -6.98 -7.63 -4.52
C ALA A 241 -7.08 -6.10 -4.57
N GLY A 242 -5.95 -5.39 -4.53
CA GLY A 242 -5.91 -3.94 -4.74
C GLY A 242 -6.39 -3.54 -6.15
N VAL A 243 -5.97 -4.30 -7.17
CA VAL A 243 -6.45 -4.12 -8.55
C VAL A 243 -7.96 -4.35 -8.62
N ALA A 244 -8.49 -5.41 -7.98
CA ALA A 244 -9.93 -5.70 -7.95
C ALA A 244 -10.73 -4.59 -7.26
N LEU A 245 -10.23 -4.07 -6.15
CA LEU A 245 -10.85 -2.92 -5.47
C LEU A 245 -10.89 -1.70 -6.39
N ALA A 246 -9.77 -1.32 -6.99
CA ALA A 246 -9.68 -0.18 -7.88
C ALA A 246 -10.57 -0.34 -9.13
N ALA A 247 -10.68 -1.57 -9.64
CA ALA A 247 -11.53 -1.89 -10.78
C ALA A 247 -13.03 -1.78 -10.47
N ALA A 248 -13.43 -2.09 -9.24
CA ALA A 248 -14.83 -2.10 -8.81
C ALA A 248 -15.32 -0.73 -8.28
N LEU A 249 -14.42 0.17 -7.88
CA LEU A 249 -14.82 1.51 -7.42
C LEU A 249 -15.50 2.30 -8.55
N PRO A 250 -16.67 2.93 -8.32
CA PRO A 250 -17.34 3.74 -9.35
C PRO A 250 -16.48 4.89 -9.87
N GLU A 251 -15.81 5.61 -8.96
CA GLU A 251 -14.91 6.72 -9.25
C GLU A 251 -13.47 6.40 -8.84
N LEU A 252 -12.52 6.77 -9.69
CA LEU A 252 -11.09 6.58 -9.44
C LEU A 252 -10.34 7.85 -9.88
N PRO A 253 -10.48 8.96 -9.12
CA PRO A 253 -9.95 10.27 -9.54
C PRO A 253 -8.43 10.36 -9.46
N TYR A 254 -7.77 9.43 -8.76
CA TYR A 254 -6.33 9.40 -8.53
C TYR A 254 -5.71 8.12 -9.07
N ALA A 255 -4.46 8.20 -9.53
CA ALA A 255 -3.64 7.01 -9.78
C ALA A 255 -3.45 6.21 -8.49
N CYS A 256 -3.47 4.87 -8.58
CA CYS A 256 -3.37 3.97 -7.43
C CYS A 256 -1.92 3.70 -7.02
N GLY A 257 -1.67 3.51 -5.73
CA GLY A 257 -0.37 3.13 -5.16
C GLY A 257 -0.12 1.62 -5.28
N LEU A 258 -0.31 1.03 -6.47
CA LEU A 258 -0.26 -0.41 -6.70
C LEU A 258 1.00 -0.89 -7.46
N GLU A 259 1.97 0.00 -7.71
CA GLU A 259 3.22 -0.35 -8.42
C GLU A 259 4.32 -0.87 -7.47
N THR A 260 3.99 -1.24 -6.23
CA THR A 260 4.95 -1.76 -5.24
C THR A 260 5.57 -3.10 -5.64
N GLY A 261 4.92 -3.87 -6.51
CA GLY A 261 5.50 -5.09 -7.07
C GLY A 261 6.88 -4.86 -7.70
N SER A 262 7.14 -3.68 -8.29
CA SER A 262 8.44 -3.32 -8.87
C SER A 262 9.59 -3.25 -7.86
N LEU A 263 9.29 -3.25 -6.57
CA LEU A 263 10.29 -3.32 -5.51
C LEU A 263 10.75 -4.74 -5.20
N LEU A 264 9.96 -5.77 -5.55
CA LEU A 264 10.29 -7.17 -5.34
C LEU A 264 11.24 -7.66 -6.44
N LEU A 265 12.30 -8.37 -6.06
CA LEU A 265 13.26 -8.96 -7.02
C LEU A 265 12.73 -10.25 -7.65
N ASP A 266 11.73 -10.89 -7.06
CA ASP A 266 11.03 -12.07 -7.60
C ASP A 266 9.51 -11.95 -7.34
N ASP A 267 8.73 -12.88 -7.84
CA ASP A 267 7.28 -12.96 -7.62
C ASP A 267 6.85 -14.44 -7.68
N VAL A 268 5.61 -14.72 -7.35
CA VAL A 268 5.07 -16.08 -7.21
C VAL A 268 4.16 -16.51 -8.36
N VAL A 269 4.12 -15.72 -9.41
CA VAL A 269 3.25 -15.94 -10.59
C VAL A 269 4.07 -15.98 -11.89
N THR A 270 3.51 -16.61 -12.93
CA THR A 270 4.16 -16.72 -14.25
C THR A 270 4.39 -15.35 -14.89
N LYS A 271 3.47 -14.41 -14.66
CA LYS A 271 3.53 -13.05 -15.20
C LYS A 271 3.21 -12.05 -14.09
N PRO A 272 4.24 -11.48 -13.44
CA PRO A 272 4.03 -10.50 -12.38
C PRO A 272 3.22 -9.29 -12.81
N LEU A 273 2.38 -8.77 -11.90
CA LEU A 273 1.68 -7.51 -12.10
C LEU A 273 2.71 -6.36 -12.06
N ARG A 274 2.97 -5.80 -13.23
CA ARG A 274 3.86 -4.66 -13.42
C ARG A 274 3.16 -3.62 -14.28
N ALA A 275 3.33 -2.35 -13.96
CA ALA A 275 2.77 -1.28 -14.76
C ALA A 275 3.32 -1.31 -16.19
N GLN A 276 2.44 -1.12 -17.14
CA GLN A 276 2.77 -0.88 -18.55
C GLN A 276 2.23 0.49 -18.92
N ALA A 277 3.12 1.40 -19.33
CA ALA A 277 2.76 2.79 -19.62
C ALA A 277 1.96 3.47 -18.48
N GLY A 278 2.29 3.17 -17.22
CA GLY A 278 1.66 3.78 -16.04
C GLY A 278 0.31 3.18 -15.64
N ALA A 279 -0.08 2.02 -16.16
CA ALA A 279 -1.30 1.31 -15.79
C ALA A 279 -1.07 -0.17 -15.50
N LEU A 280 -1.90 -0.76 -14.64
CA LEU A 280 -2.03 -2.20 -14.41
C LEU A 280 -3.31 -2.69 -15.09
N SER A 281 -3.20 -3.81 -15.84
CA SER A 281 -4.37 -4.46 -16.41
C SER A 281 -5.11 -5.31 -15.38
N VAL A 282 -6.43 -5.34 -15.48
CA VAL A 282 -7.31 -6.22 -14.68
C VAL A 282 -7.32 -7.60 -15.32
N THR A 283 -6.41 -8.47 -14.88
CA THR A 283 -6.21 -9.81 -15.45
C THR A 283 -6.20 -10.88 -14.37
N ASP A 284 -6.51 -12.12 -14.75
CA ASP A 284 -6.29 -13.27 -13.90
C ASP A 284 -4.80 -13.58 -13.78
N LEU A 285 -4.44 -14.20 -12.67
CA LEU A 285 -3.07 -14.60 -12.36
C LEU A 285 -2.95 -16.12 -12.36
N VAL A 286 -1.80 -16.59 -12.80
CA VAL A 286 -1.42 -18.00 -12.70
C VAL A 286 -0.23 -18.10 -11.77
N VAL A 287 -0.43 -18.71 -10.61
CA VAL A 287 0.67 -19.01 -9.68
C VAL A 287 1.58 -20.05 -10.32
N ASP A 288 2.88 -19.82 -10.22
CA ASP A 288 3.92 -20.62 -10.84
C ASP A 288 4.59 -21.53 -9.78
N PRO A 289 4.47 -22.87 -9.90
CA PRO A 289 5.11 -23.79 -8.95
C PRO A 289 6.63 -23.62 -8.85
N GLU A 290 7.31 -23.28 -9.96
CA GLU A 290 8.75 -23.03 -9.92
C GLU A 290 9.07 -21.72 -9.18
N ALA A 291 8.24 -20.70 -9.34
CA ALA A 291 8.38 -19.44 -8.61
C ALA A 291 8.08 -19.62 -7.11
N LEU A 292 7.09 -20.40 -6.75
CA LEU A 292 6.84 -20.79 -5.36
C LEU A 292 8.08 -21.44 -4.74
N GLU A 293 8.72 -22.37 -5.44
CA GLU A 293 9.93 -23.03 -4.93
C GLU A 293 11.12 -22.07 -4.82
N ARG A 294 11.32 -21.18 -5.80
CA ARG A 294 12.40 -20.18 -5.76
C ARG A 294 12.23 -19.17 -4.62
N THR A 295 11.01 -18.83 -4.29
CA THR A 295 10.67 -17.83 -3.25
C THR A 295 10.41 -18.43 -1.88
N ARG A 296 10.56 -19.75 -1.72
CA ARG A 296 10.30 -20.48 -0.47
C ARG A 296 11.16 -19.94 0.67
N ALA A 297 10.54 -19.62 1.78
CA ALA A 297 11.22 -19.27 3.01
C ALA A 297 11.98 -20.47 3.60
N GLY A 298 13.11 -20.21 4.24
CA GLY A 298 13.82 -21.25 5.00
C GLY A 298 12.98 -21.77 6.19
N ASP A 299 13.30 -22.98 6.66
CA ASP A 299 12.47 -23.73 7.63
C ASP A 299 12.15 -22.96 8.92
N GLU A 300 13.10 -22.22 9.47
CA GLU A 300 12.91 -21.42 10.69
C GLU A 300 11.87 -20.31 10.46
N MET A 301 12.03 -19.57 9.35
CA MET A 301 11.11 -18.50 8.98
C MET A 301 9.73 -19.05 8.63
N ALA A 302 9.67 -20.13 7.89
CA ALA A 302 8.42 -20.81 7.57
C ALA A 302 7.69 -21.27 8.84
N GLY A 303 8.40 -21.87 9.78
CA GLY A 303 7.86 -22.29 11.09
C GLY A 303 7.26 -21.11 11.85
N TRP A 304 7.97 -19.97 11.93
CA TRP A 304 7.48 -18.77 12.60
C TRP A 304 6.18 -18.22 11.97
N TRP A 305 6.10 -18.17 10.63
CA TRP A 305 4.91 -17.73 9.93
C TRP A 305 3.72 -18.66 10.09
N LEU A 306 3.95 -19.96 10.07
CA LEU A 306 2.89 -20.96 10.28
C LEU A 306 2.34 -20.95 11.72
N GLU A 307 3.20 -20.82 12.72
CA GLU A 307 2.77 -20.65 14.12
C GLU A 307 1.96 -19.34 14.29
N ARG A 308 2.40 -18.25 13.68
CA ARG A 308 1.65 -16.98 13.69
C ARG A 308 0.30 -17.12 13.01
N LEU A 309 0.26 -17.76 11.82
CA LEU A 309 -1.00 -18.05 11.13
C LEU A 309 -1.96 -18.83 12.01
N HIS A 310 -1.47 -19.86 12.68
CA HIS A 310 -2.28 -20.68 13.59
C HIS A 310 -2.91 -19.86 14.72
N ARG A 311 -2.14 -18.98 15.36
CA ARG A 311 -2.66 -18.09 16.42
C ARG A 311 -3.69 -17.10 15.89
N VAL A 312 -3.40 -16.48 14.74
CA VAL A 312 -4.27 -15.47 14.13
C VAL A 312 -5.56 -16.11 13.59
N ALA A 313 -5.49 -17.33 13.05
CA ALA A 313 -6.65 -18.08 12.57
C ALA A 313 -7.70 -18.32 13.66
N ALA A 314 -7.28 -18.47 14.91
CA ALA A 314 -8.20 -18.56 16.04
C ALA A 314 -9.01 -17.28 16.30
N LEU A 315 -8.59 -16.14 15.75
CA LEU A 315 -9.26 -14.83 15.85
C LEU A 315 -10.17 -14.53 14.65
N VAL A 316 -10.18 -15.40 13.63
CA VAL A 316 -10.91 -15.22 12.37
C VAL A 316 -11.91 -16.36 12.19
N PRO A 317 -13.19 -16.17 12.59
CA PRO A 317 -14.22 -17.23 12.50
C PRO A 317 -14.44 -17.73 11.06
N GLU A 318 -14.21 -16.89 10.07
CA GLU A 318 -14.33 -17.20 8.64
C GLU A 318 -13.20 -18.12 8.13
N TRP A 319 -12.12 -18.27 8.90
CA TRP A 319 -11.05 -19.22 8.57
C TRP A 319 -11.62 -20.65 8.54
N PRO A 320 -11.42 -21.41 7.45
CA PRO A 320 -11.96 -22.76 7.35
C PRO A 320 -11.50 -23.62 8.52
N GLN A 321 -12.43 -24.00 9.39
CA GLN A 321 -12.23 -24.97 10.48
C GLN A 321 -12.09 -26.37 9.85
N THR A 322 -11.07 -26.61 9.06
CA THR A 322 -10.85 -27.91 8.46
C THR A 322 -10.35 -28.88 9.53
N THR A 323 -11.25 -29.74 9.99
CA THR A 323 -10.94 -30.99 10.65
C THR A 323 -9.92 -31.76 9.80
N GLY A 324 -8.62 -31.68 10.14
CA GLY A 324 -7.57 -32.45 9.46
C GLY A 324 -6.39 -31.67 8.91
N MET A 325 -6.21 -30.38 9.19
CA MET A 325 -4.92 -29.73 8.97
C MET A 325 -3.96 -30.10 10.10
N MET A 326 -3.16 -31.14 9.89
CA MET A 326 -1.85 -31.22 10.53
C MET A 326 -0.95 -30.23 9.76
N LEU A 327 -0.56 -29.16 10.43
CA LEU A 327 0.54 -28.30 10.06
C LEU A 327 1.86 -29.04 10.25
#